data_b6797b5d633e78536b67d49b5e5b06c6
#
_entry.id   b6797b5d633e78536b67d49b5e5b06c6
#
_cell.length_a   1.000
_cell.length_b   1.000
_cell.length_c   1.000
_cell.angle_alpha   90.00
_cell.angle_beta   90.00
_cell.angle_gamma   90.00
#
_symmetry.space_group_name_H-M   'P 1'
#
loop_
_entity.id
_entity.type
_entity.pdbx_description
1 polymer ?
#
loop_
_entity_poly.entity_id
_entity_poly.type
_entity_poly.pdbx_seq_one_letter_code
_entity_poly.pdbx_strand_id
1 'polypeptide(L)'
;GENGVKCTAVACNTISTMADRLRPCFDYQIISIVEEAAKYVIREKLPSVGLIATEFTVASGKYAELIHQGLPECHVVGKGSPLLAALVDRGDFNRHDINTEIRTQVDNILSREKVENLILGCTHYPIVEENFRECYPEMHLINPALEQANAVKAYLGGQNALNPQKKGKFVICTSGDPQVYVNVGKRLGLFEASELKVIHI
;
A
#
# COMPACT_ATOMS: atom_id res chain seq x y z
N GLY A 1 -23.20 7.62 4.83
CA GLY A 1 -22.66 8.99 4.86
C GLY A 1 -23.23 9.83 3.74
N GLU A 2 -23.08 11.14 3.80
CA GLU A 2 -23.66 12.14 2.89
C GLU A 2 -23.33 11.91 1.40
N ASN A 3 -22.23 11.25 1.09
CA ASN A 3 -21.78 10.99 -0.29
C ASN A 3 -22.18 9.62 -0.85
N GLY A 4 -23.00 8.82 -0.15
CA GLY A 4 -23.43 7.51 -0.60
C GLY A 4 -22.28 6.51 -0.80
N VAL A 5 -21.22 6.60 0.02
CA VAL A 5 -20.06 5.73 -0.04
C VAL A 5 -20.46 4.29 0.29
N LYS A 6 -20.10 3.34 -0.57
CA LYS A 6 -20.41 1.90 -0.39
C LYS A 6 -19.35 1.20 0.46
N CYS A 7 -18.08 1.61 0.33
CA CYS A 7 -16.95 1.16 1.15
C CYS A 7 -15.81 2.16 1.02
N THR A 8 -14.86 2.10 1.95
CA THR A 8 -13.62 2.86 1.89
C THR A 8 -12.43 1.92 1.87
N ALA A 9 -11.57 2.04 0.86
CA ALA A 9 -10.27 1.41 0.84
C ALA A 9 -9.24 2.36 1.47
N VAL A 10 -8.70 2.00 2.64
CA VAL A 10 -7.63 2.76 3.28
C VAL A 10 -6.30 2.30 2.70
N ALA A 11 -5.83 3.01 1.66
CA ALA A 11 -4.63 2.63 0.91
C ALA A 11 -3.32 3.03 1.60
N CYS A 12 -3.34 4.01 2.50
CA CYS A 12 -2.17 4.37 3.29
C CYS A 12 -1.85 3.29 4.32
N ASN A 13 -0.67 2.66 4.22
CA ASN A 13 -0.25 1.61 5.15
C ASN A 13 -0.19 2.13 6.60
N THR A 14 0.36 3.32 6.81
CA THR A 14 0.44 3.96 8.14
C THR A 14 -0.94 4.13 8.77
N ILE A 15 -1.91 4.68 8.05
CA ILE A 15 -3.28 4.86 8.54
C ILE A 15 -3.98 3.49 8.71
N SER A 16 -3.72 2.54 7.84
CA SER A 16 -4.29 1.18 7.90
C SER A 16 -3.89 0.39 9.15
N THR A 17 -2.77 0.73 9.80
CA THR A 17 -2.42 0.11 11.10
C THR A 17 -3.45 0.43 12.20
N MET A 18 -4.25 1.48 12.00
CA MET A 18 -5.29 1.95 12.92
C MET A 18 -6.72 1.66 12.41
N ALA A 19 -6.89 0.77 11.42
CA ALA A 19 -8.20 0.48 10.82
C ALA A 19 -9.26 0.09 11.86
N ASP A 20 -8.87 -0.64 12.92
CA ASP A 20 -9.76 -1.03 14.01
C ASP A 20 -10.35 0.17 14.77
N ARG A 21 -9.62 1.29 14.83
CA ARG A 21 -10.11 2.55 15.42
C ARG A 21 -11.00 3.33 14.46
N LEU A 22 -10.82 3.16 13.16
CA LEU A 22 -11.62 3.84 12.14
C LEU A 22 -12.99 3.20 11.95
N ARG A 23 -13.08 1.87 12.01
CA ARG A 23 -14.31 1.12 11.75
C ARG A 23 -15.52 1.58 12.57
N PRO A 24 -15.40 1.80 13.88
CA PRO A 24 -16.55 2.25 14.68
C PRO A 24 -17.07 3.66 14.31
N CYS A 25 -16.29 4.44 13.55
CA CYS A 25 -16.66 5.79 13.15
C CYS A 25 -17.56 5.83 11.89
N PHE A 26 -17.75 4.69 11.22
CA PHE A 26 -18.43 4.63 9.94
C PHE A 26 -19.43 3.46 9.91
N ASP A 27 -20.53 3.67 9.18
CA ASP A 27 -21.61 2.70 8.98
C ASP A 27 -21.42 1.81 7.73
N TYR A 28 -20.23 1.90 7.09
CA TYR A 28 -19.87 1.15 5.90
C TYR A 28 -18.51 0.45 6.05
N GLN A 29 -18.23 -0.48 5.14
CA GLN A 29 -17.01 -1.30 5.20
C GLN A 29 -15.74 -0.48 5.00
N ILE A 30 -14.79 -0.66 5.91
CA ILE A 30 -13.40 -0.21 5.79
C ILE A 30 -12.53 -1.40 5.37
N ILE A 31 -11.86 -1.30 4.22
CA ILE A 31 -10.94 -2.31 3.69
C ILE A 31 -9.51 -1.80 3.86
N SER A 32 -8.76 -2.43 4.75
CA SER A 32 -7.40 -2.05 5.11
C SER A 32 -6.37 -2.71 4.20
N ILE A 33 -5.45 -1.92 3.61
CA ILE A 33 -4.39 -2.47 2.75
C ILE A 33 -3.45 -3.41 3.53
N VAL A 34 -3.21 -3.15 4.81
CA VAL A 34 -2.35 -3.99 5.68
C VAL A 34 -2.99 -5.34 5.92
N GLU A 35 -4.32 -5.39 6.15
CA GLU A 35 -5.04 -6.64 6.33
C GLU A 35 -5.06 -7.48 5.05
N GLU A 36 -5.28 -6.85 3.91
CA GLU A 36 -5.32 -7.59 2.64
C GLU A 36 -3.93 -8.15 2.27
N ALA A 37 -2.86 -7.42 2.56
CA ALA A 37 -1.50 -7.94 2.42
C ALA A 37 -1.24 -9.13 3.38
N ALA A 38 -1.67 -9.04 4.63
CA ALA A 38 -1.54 -10.15 5.58
C ALA A 38 -2.32 -11.40 5.12
N LYS A 39 -3.54 -11.21 4.62
CA LYS A 39 -4.35 -12.31 4.05
C LYS A 39 -3.65 -12.96 2.85
N TYR A 40 -2.97 -12.19 2.01
CA TYR A 40 -2.17 -12.73 0.91
C TYR A 40 -1.07 -13.65 1.45
N VAL A 41 -0.25 -13.18 2.40
CA VAL A 41 0.85 -13.96 2.99
C VAL A 41 0.34 -15.27 3.60
N ILE A 42 -0.80 -15.21 4.33
CA ILE A 42 -1.44 -16.38 4.94
C ILE A 42 -1.95 -17.35 3.87
N ARG A 43 -2.62 -16.85 2.83
CA ARG A 43 -3.16 -17.65 1.74
C ARG A 43 -2.08 -18.40 0.97
N GLU A 44 -0.98 -17.71 0.67
CA GLU A 44 0.17 -18.27 -0.05
C GLU A 44 1.08 -19.12 0.88
N LYS A 45 0.80 -19.15 2.19
CA LYS A 45 1.58 -19.88 3.22
C LYS A 45 3.08 -19.56 3.16
N LEU A 46 3.42 -18.28 3.02
CA LEU A 46 4.80 -17.85 2.89
C LEU A 46 5.56 -18.10 4.21
N PRO A 47 6.69 -18.84 4.20
CA PRO A 47 7.41 -19.18 5.43
C PRO A 47 8.11 -17.97 6.04
N SER A 48 8.50 -17.01 5.19
CA SER A 48 9.12 -15.76 5.61
C SER A 48 8.81 -14.62 4.65
N VAL A 49 8.69 -13.41 5.21
CA VAL A 49 8.49 -12.19 4.43
C VAL A 49 9.32 -11.02 4.99
N GLY A 50 9.95 -10.28 4.09
CA GLY A 50 10.47 -8.96 4.38
C GLY A 50 9.37 -7.91 4.28
N LEU A 51 9.44 -6.88 5.10
CA LEU A 51 8.56 -5.71 5.04
C LEU A 51 9.42 -4.45 4.96
N ILE A 52 9.39 -3.76 3.83
CA ILE A 52 9.89 -2.39 3.75
C ILE A 52 8.70 -1.42 3.81
N ALA A 53 8.72 -0.48 4.77
CA ALA A 53 7.60 0.42 5.03
C ALA A 53 8.09 1.74 5.63
N THR A 54 7.18 2.62 6.06
CA THR A 54 7.55 3.74 6.93
C THR A 54 7.97 3.23 8.31
N GLU A 55 8.80 3.99 9.03
CA GLU A 55 9.22 3.62 10.39
C GLU A 55 8.05 3.37 11.33
N PHE A 56 7.02 4.21 11.23
CA PHE A 56 5.79 4.05 12.03
C PHE A 56 5.07 2.73 11.71
N THR A 57 4.92 2.39 10.43
CA THR A 57 4.25 1.15 10.01
C THR A 57 4.98 -0.09 10.57
N VAL A 58 6.31 -0.10 10.49
CA VAL A 58 7.11 -1.21 11.04
C VAL A 58 7.01 -1.25 12.56
N ALA A 59 7.17 -0.10 13.22
CA ALA A 59 7.11 0.00 14.69
C ALA A 59 5.75 -0.39 15.27
N SER A 60 4.66 -0.22 14.50
CA SER A 60 3.31 -0.63 14.93
C SER A 60 3.18 -2.14 15.15
N GLY A 61 4.03 -2.96 14.52
CA GLY A 61 3.95 -4.42 14.57
C GLY A 61 2.72 -5.04 13.88
N LYS A 62 1.83 -4.21 13.28
CA LYS A 62 0.51 -4.65 12.81
C LYS A 62 0.57 -5.72 11.71
N TYR A 63 1.57 -5.64 10.83
CA TYR A 63 1.78 -6.68 9.81
C TYR A 63 2.08 -8.05 10.45
N ALA A 64 3.03 -8.10 11.38
CA ALA A 64 3.38 -9.34 12.07
C ALA A 64 2.20 -9.87 12.90
N GLU A 65 1.51 -8.99 13.64
CA GLU A 65 0.30 -9.35 14.41
C GLU A 65 -0.73 -10.06 13.53
N LEU A 66 -1.10 -9.44 12.39
CA LEU A 66 -2.14 -9.99 11.51
C LEU A 66 -1.70 -11.27 10.80
N ILE A 67 -0.44 -11.34 10.36
CA ILE A 67 0.09 -12.55 9.71
C ILE A 67 0.10 -13.71 10.71
N HIS A 68 0.58 -13.47 11.94
CA HIS A 68 0.68 -14.53 12.96
C HIS A 68 -0.68 -15.02 13.47
N GLN A 69 -1.76 -14.25 13.29
CA GLN A 69 -3.12 -14.73 13.59
C GLN A 69 -3.53 -15.94 12.71
N GLY A 70 -3.05 -15.99 11.46
CA GLY A 70 -3.38 -17.07 10.53
C GLY A 70 -2.20 -17.95 10.13
N LEU A 71 -0.96 -17.49 10.37
CA LEU A 71 0.27 -18.21 10.05
C LEU A 71 1.34 -17.93 11.12
N PRO A 72 1.21 -18.53 12.32
CA PRO A 72 2.08 -18.24 13.48
C PRO A 72 3.58 -18.46 13.23
N GLU A 73 3.93 -19.42 12.39
CA GLU A 73 5.33 -19.76 12.04
C GLU A 73 5.95 -18.85 10.99
N CYS A 74 5.23 -17.94 10.37
CA CYS A 74 5.80 -17.04 9.36
C CYS A 74 6.79 -16.07 9.99
N HIS A 75 8.02 -16.05 9.48
CA HIS A 75 9.01 -15.07 9.92
C HIS A 75 8.75 -13.73 9.23
N VAL A 76 8.46 -12.68 10.00
CA VAL A 76 8.20 -11.33 9.50
C VAL A 76 9.33 -10.39 9.93
N VAL A 77 10.13 -9.95 8.98
CA VAL A 77 11.26 -9.04 9.25
C VAL A 77 11.03 -7.69 8.60
N GLY A 78 10.74 -6.69 9.42
CA GLY A 78 10.46 -5.32 8.96
C GLY A 78 11.67 -4.39 9.08
N LYS A 79 11.79 -3.47 8.12
CA LYS A 79 12.68 -2.32 8.19
C LYS A 79 11.98 -1.07 7.69
N GLY A 80 11.99 -0.02 8.53
CA GLY A 80 11.47 1.29 8.15
C GLY A 80 12.47 2.07 7.32
N SER A 81 12.01 2.71 6.25
CA SER A 81 12.79 3.67 5.48
C SER A 81 12.37 5.08 5.88
N PRO A 82 13.30 5.92 6.38
CA PRO A 82 13.02 7.32 6.68
C PRO A 82 12.95 8.21 5.44
N LEU A 83 13.55 7.78 4.31
CA LEU A 83 13.78 8.64 3.16
C LEU A 83 13.00 8.24 1.90
N LEU A 84 12.74 6.96 1.66
CA LEU A 84 12.25 6.48 0.37
C LEU A 84 10.92 7.13 -0.05
N ALA A 85 9.98 7.27 0.87
CA ALA A 85 8.71 7.93 0.56
C ALA A 85 8.92 9.40 0.17
N ALA A 86 9.79 10.12 0.88
CA ALA A 86 10.10 11.52 0.60
C ALA A 86 10.86 11.70 -0.73
N LEU A 87 11.73 10.77 -1.12
CA LEU A 87 12.39 10.78 -2.43
C LEU A 87 11.37 10.63 -3.56
N VAL A 88 10.41 9.73 -3.39
CA VAL A 88 9.33 9.53 -4.36
C VAL A 88 8.42 10.77 -4.44
N ASP A 89 8.03 11.37 -3.31
CA ASP A 89 7.17 12.55 -3.25
C ASP A 89 7.77 13.78 -3.95
N ARG A 90 9.08 13.98 -3.82
CA ARG A 90 9.76 15.08 -4.49
C ARG A 90 9.73 14.97 -6.01
N GLY A 91 9.39 13.81 -6.55
CA GLY A 91 9.43 13.56 -7.98
C GLY A 91 10.85 13.57 -8.57
N ASP A 92 11.86 13.67 -7.72
CA ASP A 92 13.26 13.53 -8.07
C ASP A 92 13.59 12.03 -8.06
N PHE A 93 13.30 11.40 -9.19
CA PHE A 93 13.55 9.97 -9.36
C PHE A 93 15.01 9.71 -9.72
N ASN A 94 15.93 10.36 -8.98
CA ASN A 94 17.35 10.05 -9.08
C ASN A 94 17.55 8.57 -8.74
N ARG A 95 17.85 7.80 -9.77
CA ARG A 95 17.96 6.34 -9.70
C ARG A 95 19.03 5.92 -8.68
N HIS A 96 20.11 6.67 -8.58
CA HIS A 96 21.19 6.40 -7.64
C HIS A 96 20.71 6.51 -6.19
N ASP A 97 20.04 7.61 -5.83
CA ASP A 97 19.59 7.85 -4.45
C ASP A 97 18.51 6.86 -4.03
N ILE A 98 17.56 6.58 -4.94
CA ILE A 98 16.51 5.59 -4.70
C ILE A 98 17.10 4.19 -4.52
N ASN A 99 17.98 3.77 -5.43
CA ASN A 99 18.62 2.44 -5.35
C ASN A 99 19.49 2.30 -4.09
N THR A 100 20.20 3.36 -3.71
CA THR A 100 21.02 3.37 -2.48
C THR A 100 20.14 3.19 -1.25
N GLU A 101 19.03 3.93 -1.15
CA GLU A 101 18.09 3.80 -0.03
C GLU A 101 17.43 2.41 0.00
N ILE A 102 16.97 1.90 -1.15
CA ILE A 102 16.42 0.55 -1.25
C ILE A 102 17.41 -0.49 -0.75
N ARG A 103 18.66 -0.45 -1.25
CA ARG A 103 19.72 -1.40 -0.82
C ARG A 103 19.97 -1.31 0.67
N THR A 104 20.15 -0.10 1.20
CA THR A 104 20.39 0.12 2.63
C THR A 104 19.34 -0.56 3.50
N GLN A 105 18.06 -0.44 3.14
CA GLN A 105 16.97 -0.97 3.96
C GLN A 105 16.74 -2.46 3.72
N VAL A 106 16.79 -2.91 2.47
CA VAL A 106 16.56 -4.33 2.14
C VAL A 106 17.75 -5.20 2.58
N ASP A 107 19.00 -4.74 2.43
CA ASP A 107 20.16 -5.47 2.96
C ASP A 107 20.11 -5.61 4.48
N ASN A 108 19.56 -4.60 5.19
CA ASN A 108 19.31 -4.72 6.63
C ASN A 108 18.28 -5.81 6.95
N ILE A 109 17.24 -5.99 6.15
CA ILE A 109 16.29 -7.11 6.28
C ILE A 109 17.03 -8.43 6.05
N LEU A 110 17.74 -8.54 4.93
CA LEU A 110 18.44 -9.77 4.50
C LEU A 110 19.57 -10.19 5.45
N SER A 111 20.17 -9.22 6.15
CA SER A 111 21.21 -9.53 7.18
C SER A 111 20.62 -10.20 8.43
N ARG A 112 19.32 -10.06 8.67
CA ARG A 112 18.62 -10.65 9.83
C ARG A 112 17.91 -11.95 9.48
N GLU A 113 17.38 -12.05 8.26
CA GLU A 113 16.64 -13.20 7.80
C GLU A 113 16.71 -13.31 6.28
N LYS A 114 16.95 -14.50 5.77
CA LYS A 114 16.87 -14.77 4.34
C LYS A 114 15.40 -14.81 3.92
N VAL A 115 14.94 -13.79 3.23
CA VAL A 115 13.58 -13.71 2.69
C VAL A 115 13.60 -13.68 1.16
N GLU A 116 12.64 -14.34 0.55
CA GLU A 116 12.45 -14.35 -0.92
C GLU A 116 11.27 -13.46 -1.34
N ASN A 117 10.48 -13.04 -0.37
CA ASN A 117 9.28 -12.22 -0.56
C ASN A 117 9.42 -10.91 0.19
N LEU A 118 9.13 -9.79 -0.48
CA LEU A 118 9.24 -8.45 0.10
C LEU A 118 7.92 -7.68 -0.08
N ILE A 119 7.27 -7.33 1.03
CA ILE A 119 6.07 -6.48 1.03
C ILE A 119 6.49 -5.03 0.86
N LEU A 120 5.92 -4.37 -0.15
CA LEU A 120 6.06 -2.93 -0.38
C LEU A 120 5.03 -2.18 0.49
N GLY A 121 5.34 -2.02 1.78
CA GLY A 121 4.43 -1.53 2.83
C GLY A 121 4.25 -0.01 2.88
N CYS A 122 4.36 0.67 1.75
CA CYS A 122 4.05 2.09 1.57
C CYS A 122 3.49 2.32 0.17
N THR A 123 2.48 3.18 0.03
CA THR A 123 1.84 3.51 -1.25
C THR A 123 2.80 4.13 -2.28
N HIS A 124 3.90 4.72 -1.83
CA HIS A 124 4.93 5.29 -2.70
C HIS A 124 5.83 4.24 -3.35
N TYR A 125 6.04 3.10 -2.68
CA TYR A 125 7.07 2.15 -3.12
C TYR A 125 6.75 1.43 -4.42
N PRO A 126 5.49 1.09 -4.76
CA PRO A 126 5.14 0.57 -6.07
C PRO A 126 5.45 1.54 -7.24
N ILE A 127 5.54 2.85 -6.98
CA ILE A 127 5.91 3.85 -8.00
C ILE A 127 7.36 3.66 -8.48
N VAL A 128 8.20 3.11 -7.62
CA VAL A 128 9.61 2.80 -7.89
C VAL A 128 9.89 1.29 -7.88
N GLU A 129 8.89 0.48 -8.23
CA GLU A 129 9.01 -0.97 -8.27
C GLU A 129 10.15 -1.44 -9.19
N GLU A 130 10.36 -0.74 -10.32
CA GLU A 130 11.47 -1.03 -11.23
C GLU A 130 12.84 -0.92 -10.55
N ASN A 131 13.00 0.03 -9.64
CA ASN A 131 14.23 0.18 -8.85
C ASN A 131 14.45 -1.01 -7.89
N PHE A 132 13.37 -1.51 -7.27
CA PHE A 132 13.45 -2.74 -6.46
C PHE A 132 13.85 -3.94 -7.30
N ARG A 133 13.26 -4.12 -8.50
CA ARG A 133 13.59 -5.22 -9.42
C ARG A 133 15.02 -5.14 -9.94
N GLU A 134 15.53 -3.94 -10.17
CA GLU A 134 16.91 -3.72 -10.56
C GLU A 134 17.89 -4.09 -9.42
N CYS A 135 17.55 -3.70 -8.18
CA CYS A 135 18.39 -3.99 -7.02
C CYS A 135 18.34 -5.47 -6.61
N TYR A 136 17.18 -6.10 -6.72
CA TYR A 136 16.89 -7.46 -6.25
C TYR A 136 16.03 -8.21 -7.26
N PRO A 137 16.59 -8.64 -8.40
CA PRO A 137 15.83 -9.24 -9.51
C PRO A 137 15.13 -10.55 -9.12
N GLU A 138 15.69 -11.30 -8.17
CA GLU A 138 15.13 -12.58 -7.71
C GLU A 138 14.09 -12.42 -6.58
N MET A 139 13.93 -11.20 -6.04
CA MET A 139 12.99 -10.94 -4.95
C MET A 139 11.55 -10.90 -5.49
N HIS A 140 10.66 -11.69 -4.89
CA HIS A 140 9.25 -11.58 -5.16
C HIS A 140 8.67 -10.36 -4.43
N LEU A 141 8.28 -9.34 -5.20
CA LEU A 141 7.71 -8.11 -4.66
C LEU A 141 6.19 -8.28 -4.47
N ILE A 142 5.72 -8.09 -3.26
CA ILE A 142 4.30 -8.11 -2.92
C ILE A 142 3.81 -6.66 -2.89
N ASN A 143 2.97 -6.31 -3.88
CA ASN A 143 2.28 -5.04 -3.91
C ASN A 143 0.89 -5.16 -3.27
N PRO A 144 0.68 -4.63 -2.06
CA PRO A 144 -0.59 -4.78 -1.34
C PRO A 144 -1.79 -4.14 -2.05
N ALA A 145 -1.57 -3.19 -2.95
CA ALA A 145 -2.65 -2.48 -3.63
C ALA A 145 -3.50 -3.40 -4.51
N LEU A 146 -2.89 -4.42 -5.12
CA LEU A 146 -3.62 -5.40 -5.93
C LEU A 146 -4.59 -6.22 -5.07
N GLU A 147 -4.12 -6.69 -3.91
CA GLU A 147 -4.94 -7.47 -2.98
C GLU A 147 -6.09 -6.62 -2.43
N GLN A 148 -5.83 -5.37 -2.08
CA GLN A 148 -6.87 -4.45 -1.63
C GLN A 148 -7.91 -4.18 -2.73
N ALA A 149 -7.48 -3.97 -3.98
CA ALA A 149 -8.39 -3.76 -5.11
C ALA A 149 -9.28 -5.00 -5.35
N ASN A 150 -8.70 -6.20 -5.26
CA ASN A 150 -9.44 -7.46 -5.34
C ASN A 150 -10.47 -7.61 -4.21
N ALA A 151 -10.10 -7.23 -2.98
CA ALA A 151 -11.00 -7.25 -1.83
C ALA A 151 -12.17 -6.28 -2.00
N VAL A 152 -11.92 -5.05 -2.52
CA VAL A 152 -12.98 -4.07 -2.85
C VAL A 152 -13.93 -4.66 -3.89
N LYS A 153 -13.39 -5.24 -4.96
CA LYS A 153 -14.18 -5.88 -6.01
C LYS A 153 -15.05 -7.02 -5.48
N ALA A 154 -14.46 -7.88 -4.64
CA ALA A 154 -15.17 -9.01 -4.04
C ALA A 154 -16.29 -8.53 -3.11
N TYR A 155 -16.02 -7.54 -2.25
CA TYR A 155 -17.01 -6.95 -1.36
C TYR A 155 -18.19 -6.35 -2.14
N LEU A 156 -17.91 -5.50 -3.13
CA LEU A 156 -18.97 -4.87 -3.93
C LEU A 156 -19.75 -5.90 -4.76
N GLY A 157 -19.07 -6.94 -5.25
CA GLY A 157 -19.72 -8.05 -5.97
C GLY A 157 -20.67 -8.83 -5.08
N GLY A 158 -20.26 -9.17 -3.85
CA GLY A 158 -21.09 -9.85 -2.86
C GLY A 158 -22.33 -9.06 -2.44
N GLN A 159 -22.27 -7.73 -2.52
CA GLN A 159 -23.39 -6.82 -2.22
C GLN A 159 -24.25 -6.48 -3.46
N ASN A 160 -23.95 -7.05 -4.62
CA ASN A 160 -24.56 -6.66 -5.91
C ASN A 160 -24.43 -5.15 -6.20
N ALA A 161 -23.34 -4.53 -5.72
CA ALA A 161 -23.13 -3.09 -5.74
C ALA A 161 -22.10 -2.63 -6.80
N LEU A 162 -21.64 -3.56 -7.67
CA LEU A 162 -20.77 -3.21 -8.81
C LEU A 162 -21.51 -2.33 -9.81
N ASN A 163 -20.80 -1.40 -10.45
CA ASN A 163 -21.37 -0.56 -11.48
C ASN A 163 -21.63 -1.37 -12.77
N PRO A 164 -22.89 -1.56 -13.18
CA PRO A 164 -23.22 -2.34 -14.36
C PRO A 164 -22.76 -1.69 -15.67
N GLN A 165 -22.59 -0.37 -15.69
CA GLN A 165 -22.21 0.38 -16.90
C GLN A 165 -20.72 0.24 -17.25
N LYS A 166 -19.89 -0.39 -16.40
CA LYS A 166 -18.43 -0.53 -16.56
C LYS A 166 -17.68 0.78 -16.79
N LYS A 167 -18.34 1.92 -16.62
CA LYS A 167 -17.78 3.27 -16.69
C LYS A 167 -18.06 3.95 -15.38
N GLY A 168 -17.00 4.42 -14.74
CA GLY A 168 -17.05 5.18 -13.49
C GLY A 168 -16.61 6.61 -13.70
N LYS A 169 -16.96 7.47 -12.76
CA LYS A 169 -16.38 8.80 -12.61
C LYS A 169 -15.25 8.69 -11.61
N PHE A 170 -14.06 9.11 -11.98
CA PHE A 170 -12.90 9.17 -11.09
C PHE A 170 -12.70 10.63 -10.63
N VAL A 171 -12.89 10.87 -9.33
CA VAL A 171 -12.76 12.19 -8.73
C VAL A 171 -11.64 12.16 -7.72
N ILE A 172 -10.68 13.07 -7.85
CA ILE A 172 -9.63 13.28 -6.85
C ILE A 172 -10.07 14.44 -5.96
N CYS A 173 -10.13 14.21 -4.65
CA CYS A 173 -10.35 15.24 -3.63
C CYS A 173 -9.07 15.41 -2.82
N THR A 174 -8.58 16.63 -2.67
CA THR A 174 -7.38 16.94 -1.89
C THR A 174 -7.57 18.19 -1.06
N SER A 175 -6.97 18.24 0.13
CA SER A 175 -6.83 19.47 0.93
C SER A 175 -5.48 20.16 0.68
N GLY A 176 -4.55 19.51 -0.07
CA GLY A 176 -3.25 20.04 -0.44
C GLY A 176 -3.22 20.62 -1.85
N ASP A 177 -2.00 20.85 -2.36
CA ASP A 177 -1.80 21.36 -3.72
C ASP A 177 -2.23 20.32 -4.78
N PRO A 178 -3.24 20.64 -5.62
CA PRO A 178 -3.70 19.75 -6.67
C PRO A 178 -2.62 19.39 -7.70
N GLN A 179 -1.63 20.25 -7.92
CA GLN A 179 -0.59 20.05 -8.92
C GLN A 179 0.29 18.82 -8.60
N VAL A 180 0.50 18.51 -7.32
CA VAL A 180 1.21 17.31 -6.88
C VAL A 180 0.52 16.05 -7.43
N TYR A 181 -0.80 15.98 -7.28
CA TYR A 181 -1.58 14.84 -7.78
C TYR A 181 -1.63 14.75 -9.30
N VAL A 182 -1.66 15.89 -9.98
CA VAL A 182 -1.56 15.93 -11.45
C VAL A 182 -0.24 15.32 -11.92
N ASN A 183 0.87 15.67 -11.30
CA ASN A 183 2.20 15.18 -11.68
C ASN A 183 2.34 13.66 -11.40
N VAL A 184 1.93 13.20 -10.24
CA VAL A 184 1.92 11.77 -9.89
C VAL A 184 0.96 11.00 -10.81
N GLY A 185 -0.23 11.53 -11.04
CA GLY A 185 -1.22 10.92 -11.94
C GLY A 185 -0.67 10.75 -13.37
N LYS A 186 0.03 11.77 -13.91
CA LYS A 186 0.73 11.66 -15.21
C LYS A 186 1.66 10.46 -15.25
N ARG A 187 2.46 10.31 -14.23
CA ARG A 187 3.44 9.24 -14.14
C ARG A 187 2.81 7.85 -14.04
N LEU A 188 1.69 7.76 -13.34
CA LEU A 188 0.95 6.51 -13.16
C LEU A 188 0.01 6.18 -14.33
N GLY A 189 -0.04 7.02 -15.38
CA GLY A 189 -0.98 6.84 -16.49
C GLY A 189 -2.46 7.02 -16.09
N LEU A 190 -2.73 7.68 -14.97
CA LEU A 190 -4.09 7.86 -14.41
C LEU A 190 -4.82 9.10 -14.98
N PHE A 191 -4.44 9.58 -16.18
CA PHE A 191 -4.85 10.88 -16.71
C PHE A 191 -6.26 11.02 -17.25
N GLU A 192 -7.10 10.03 -17.02
CA GLU A 192 -8.52 10.18 -17.26
C GLU A 192 -9.32 10.46 -15.98
N ALA A 193 -8.70 11.12 -15.00
CA ALA A 193 -9.47 11.63 -13.86
C ALA A 193 -10.53 12.60 -14.38
N SER A 194 -11.79 12.28 -14.13
CA SER A 194 -12.92 13.06 -14.63
C SER A 194 -13.03 14.43 -13.94
N GLU A 195 -12.44 14.57 -12.75
CA GLU A 195 -12.56 15.77 -11.93
C GLU A 195 -11.50 15.81 -10.82
N LEU A 196 -10.92 16.98 -10.57
CA LEU A 196 -10.04 17.27 -9.44
C LEU A 196 -10.74 18.33 -8.56
N LYS A 197 -10.95 18.02 -7.30
CA LYS A 197 -11.58 18.92 -6.31
C LYS A 197 -10.63 19.23 -5.17
N VAL A 198 -10.48 20.51 -4.86
CA VAL A 198 -9.88 20.93 -3.59
C VAL A 198 -10.99 20.97 -2.54
N ILE A 199 -10.78 20.26 -1.44
CA ILE A 199 -11.67 20.27 -0.29
C ILE A 199 -11.00 21.02 0.87
N HIS A 200 -11.74 21.88 1.51
CA HIS A 200 -11.29 22.55 2.75
C HIS A 200 -11.82 21.74 3.94
N ILE A 201 -10.90 21.34 4.82
CA ILE A 201 -11.18 20.59 6.05
C ILE A 201 -11.19 21.59 7.20
#